data_c7c20155d16c4f04ed246e2e914ff646
#
_entry.id   c7c20155d16c4f04ed246e2e914ff646
#
_cell.length_a   1.000
_cell.length_b   1.000
_cell.length_c   1.000
_cell.angle_alpha   90.00
_cell.angle_beta   90.00
_cell.angle_gamma   90.00
#
_symmetry.space_group_name_H-M   'P 1'
#
loop_
_entity.id
_entity.type
_entity.pdbx_description
1 polymer ?
#
loop_
_entity_poly.entity_id
_entity_poly.type
_entity_poly.pdbx_seq_one_letter_code
_entity_poly.pdbx_strand_id
1 'polypeptide(L)'
;MIIRFAAATLTAVLALSPGMGAQRDAYRTIEDHFKLPDGRTIGSTAQITIDPDGSSVWVFERCGGNNCVGSSVAPIVKFDASGKAVKSFGAGMFIRPHGIHMDRDGNLWVTDGEGPDGKDPRRDGKGHQVFKLSQDGKILMTLGKAGVAGGGPDTFNMPSAVLVAPNGDIFVGDGHGGASNARMLKFSKDGKLIKTWGKKGSAPGDFETPHSLAMDSRGRLFVGDRENNRIQIFDQDGKFLDQWKQFGRPSGIFIDRNDMLYVADHQSDAKTNPGFRKGITIGSARDGKVTGFILDPDPNGSQEGVAVDVNGTIYGSLTGGMALKKYVKQ
;
A
#
# COMPACT_ATOMS: atom_id res chain seq x y z
N MET A 1 66.32 -47.94 9.91
CA MET A 1 65.46 -46.87 10.41
C MET A 1 64.19 -46.86 9.55
N ILE A 2 63.09 -47.51 10.03
CA ILE A 2 61.88 -47.75 9.27
C ILE A 2 60.82 -46.74 9.77
N ILE A 3 60.48 -45.85 8.88
CA ILE A 3 59.41 -44.82 9.17
C ILE A 3 58.06 -45.44 8.80
N ARG A 4 57.21 -45.63 9.81
CA ARG A 4 55.81 -46.04 9.62
C ARG A 4 54.96 -44.82 9.44
N PHE A 5 54.27 -44.70 8.30
CA PHE A 5 53.17 -43.71 8.09
C PHE A 5 51.84 -44.26 8.68
N ALA A 6 51.26 -43.52 9.59
CA ALA A 6 49.89 -43.79 10.08
C ALA A 6 48.93 -43.08 9.17
N ALA A 7 48.03 -43.83 8.54
CA ALA A 7 46.91 -43.27 7.78
C ALA A 7 45.78 -42.92 8.74
N ALA A 8 45.43 -41.65 8.82
CA ALA A 8 44.24 -41.17 9.55
C ALA A 8 43.02 -41.24 8.61
N THR A 9 42.10 -42.14 8.93
CA THR A 9 40.79 -42.23 8.27
C THR A 9 39.87 -41.13 8.79
N LEU A 10 39.55 -40.18 7.92
CA LEU A 10 38.58 -39.10 8.20
C LEU A 10 37.15 -39.65 7.98
N THR A 11 36.41 -39.90 9.03
CA THR A 11 35.03 -40.31 8.96
C THR A 11 34.16 -39.05 8.78
N ALA A 12 33.63 -38.83 7.59
CA ALA A 12 32.69 -37.75 7.31
C ALA A 12 31.30 -38.13 7.94
N VAL A 13 30.93 -37.45 9.00
CA VAL A 13 29.57 -37.49 9.54
C VAL A 13 28.68 -36.63 8.63
N LEU A 14 27.88 -37.27 7.79
CA LEU A 14 26.77 -36.58 7.11
C LEU A 14 25.74 -36.18 8.16
N ALA A 15 25.71 -34.92 8.50
CA ALA A 15 24.58 -34.32 9.23
C ALA A 15 23.37 -34.32 8.28
N LEU A 16 22.44 -35.23 8.50
CA LEU A 16 21.08 -35.17 7.92
C LEU A 16 20.42 -33.87 8.40
N SER A 17 20.29 -32.91 7.52
CA SER A 17 19.43 -31.72 7.74
C SER A 17 18.02 -32.21 8.02
N PRO A 18 17.35 -31.75 9.09
CA PRO A 18 15.96 -32.11 9.32
C PRO A 18 15.16 -31.65 8.11
N GLY A 19 14.44 -32.58 7.48
CA GLY A 19 13.58 -32.32 6.34
C GLY A 19 12.68 -31.13 6.64
N MET A 20 12.65 -30.15 5.74
CA MET A 20 11.64 -29.11 5.72
C MET A 20 10.28 -29.80 5.56
N GLY A 21 9.66 -30.14 6.69
CA GLY A 21 8.23 -30.46 6.70
C GLY A 21 7.53 -29.29 6.03
N ALA A 22 6.66 -29.58 5.07
CA ALA A 22 5.83 -28.57 4.43
C ALA A 22 5.12 -27.80 5.55
N GLN A 23 5.59 -26.58 5.81
CA GLN A 23 4.95 -25.67 6.75
C GLN A 23 3.57 -25.38 6.11
N ARG A 24 2.50 -25.89 6.71
CA ARG A 24 1.14 -25.59 6.24
C ARG A 24 1.05 -24.07 6.16
N ASP A 25 0.63 -23.55 5.01
CA ASP A 25 0.41 -22.12 4.85
C ASP A 25 -0.56 -21.69 5.97
N ALA A 26 -0.13 -20.75 6.81
CA ALA A 26 -0.93 -20.29 7.94
C ALA A 26 -2.24 -19.59 7.48
N TYR A 27 -2.34 -19.30 6.19
CA TYR A 27 -3.47 -18.61 5.55
C TYR A 27 -3.92 -19.36 4.30
N ARG A 28 -5.24 -19.40 4.09
CA ARG A 28 -5.88 -19.93 2.88
C ARG A 28 -6.45 -18.76 2.06
N THR A 29 -6.17 -18.73 0.77
CA THR A 29 -6.82 -17.82 -0.17
C THR A 29 -8.26 -18.26 -0.41
N ILE A 30 -9.19 -17.32 -0.35
CA ILE A 30 -10.57 -17.50 -0.79
C ILE A 30 -10.68 -16.88 -2.18
N GLU A 31 -10.76 -17.73 -3.17
CA GLU A 31 -10.91 -17.30 -4.57
C GLU A 31 -12.33 -16.77 -4.80
N ASP A 32 -12.46 -15.88 -5.78
CA ASP A 32 -13.75 -15.33 -6.23
C ASP A 32 -14.66 -14.79 -5.13
N HIS A 33 -14.08 -14.29 -4.04
CA HIS A 33 -14.87 -13.72 -2.95
C HIS A 33 -15.60 -12.45 -3.38
N PHE A 34 -14.92 -11.55 -4.11
CA PHE A 34 -15.48 -10.27 -4.51
C PHE A 34 -16.34 -10.40 -5.78
N LYS A 35 -17.59 -9.93 -5.68
CA LYS A 35 -18.58 -10.00 -6.75
C LYS A 35 -18.98 -8.59 -7.19
N LEU A 36 -18.63 -8.24 -8.40
CA LEU A 36 -19.08 -7.02 -9.08
C LEU A 36 -20.41 -7.30 -9.80
N PRO A 37 -21.18 -6.24 -10.14
CA PRO A 37 -22.34 -6.38 -11.03
C PRO A 37 -21.96 -7.00 -12.38
N ASP A 38 -22.91 -7.66 -13.03
CA ASP A 38 -22.71 -8.32 -14.33
C ASP A 38 -22.08 -7.39 -15.36
N GLY A 39 -21.11 -7.92 -16.11
CA GLY A 39 -20.39 -7.20 -17.15
C GLY A 39 -19.33 -6.22 -16.65
N ARG A 40 -19.14 -6.08 -15.33
CA ARG A 40 -18.07 -5.25 -14.74
C ARG A 40 -16.89 -6.10 -14.31
N THR A 41 -15.68 -5.68 -14.71
CA THR A 41 -14.42 -6.24 -14.23
C THR A 41 -13.75 -5.29 -13.23
N ILE A 42 -12.96 -5.84 -12.29
CA ILE A 42 -12.10 -5.04 -11.43
C ILE A 42 -10.90 -4.55 -12.24
N GLY A 43 -10.51 -3.30 -12.04
CA GLY A 43 -9.29 -2.74 -12.59
C GLY A 43 -8.09 -2.94 -11.67
N SER A 44 -6.95 -2.50 -12.15
CA SER A 44 -5.73 -2.37 -11.35
C SER A 44 -6.03 -1.58 -10.07
N THR A 45 -5.67 -2.11 -8.91
CA THR A 45 -6.03 -1.55 -7.60
C THR A 45 -4.78 -1.42 -6.73
N ALA A 46 -4.40 -0.17 -6.41
CA ALA A 46 -3.19 0.08 -5.62
C ALA A 46 -3.43 -0.11 -4.12
N GLN A 47 -4.53 0.40 -3.57
CA GLN A 47 -4.83 0.32 -2.14
C GLN A 47 -6.30 0.04 -1.86
N ILE A 48 -6.55 -0.48 -0.66
CA ILE A 48 -7.87 -0.81 -0.12
C ILE A 48 -7.94 -0.37 1.33
N THR A 49 -9.14 -0.19 1.87
CA THR A 49 -9.35 0.16 3.28
C THR A 49 -10.59 -0.51 3.85
N ILE A 50 -10.65 -0.67 5.17
CA ILE A 50 -11.79 -1.27 5.87
C ILE A 50 -12.78 -0.17 6.25
N ASP A 51 -14.07 -0.47 6.08
CA ASP A 51 -15.17 0.40 6.52
C ASP A 51 -15.25 0.47 8.05
N PRO A 52 -15.80 1.53 8.66
CA PRO A 52 -16.03 1.60 10.09
C PRO A 52 -16.90 0.48 10.68
N ASP A 53 -17.67 -0.24 9.85
CA ASP A 53 -18.40 -1.45 10.27
C ASP A 53 -17.48 -2.63 10.63
N GLY A 54 -16.18 -2.49 10.34
CA GLY A 54 -15.13 -3.44 10.66
C GLY A 54 -15.03 -4.66 9.75
N SER A 55 -15.88 -4.78 8.72
CA SER A 55 -15.97 -5.98 7.87
C SER A 55 -16.12 -5.70 6.37
N SER A 56 -16.76 -4.58 6.01
CA SER A 56 -16.86 -4.14 4.62
C SER A 56 -15.54 -3.55 4.12
N VAL A 57 -15.29 -3.67 2.83
CA VAL A 57 -14.03 -3.25 2.19
C VAL A 57 -14.32 -2.16 1.16
N TRP A 58 -13.61 -1.07 1.23
CA TRP A 58 -13.59 -0.05 0.20
C TRP A 58 -12.37 -0.21 -0.70
N VAL A 59 -12.62 -0.13 -1.98
CA VAL A 59 -11.62 -0.33 -3.04
C VAL A 59 -11.60 0.90 -3.94
N PHE A 60 -10.42 1.34 -4.33
CA PHE A 60 -10.23 2.41 -5.31
C PHE A 60 -9.48 1.85 -6.52
N GLU A 61 -10.25 1.35 -7.49
CA GLU A 61 -9.75 0.65 -8.67
C GLU A 61 -9.70 1.55 -9.91
N ARG A 62 -8.95 1.17 -10.91
CA ARG A 62 -8.68 1.98 -12.11
C ARG A 62 -9.68 1.70 -13.24
N CYS A 63 -10.98 1.79 -12.93
CA CYS A 63 -12.09 1.75 -13.89
C CYS A 63 -12.11 0.51 -14.80
N GLY A 64 -11.81 -0.68 -14.27
CA GLY A 64 -11.73 -1.92 -15.03
C GLY A 64 -10.48 -2.07 -15.91
N GLY A 65 -9.54 -1.11 -15.82
CA GLY A 65 -8.27 -1.07 -16.55
C GLY A 65 -7.09 -0.65 -15.69
N ASN A 66 -6.18 0.16 -16.23
CA ASN A 66 -5.03 0.70 -15.50
C ASN A 66 -5.08 2.22 -15.31
N ASN A 67 -6.13 2.89 -15.74
CA ASN A 67 -6.48 4.29 -15.46
C ASN A 67 -7.97 4.52 -15.71
N CYS A 68 -8.46 5.71 -15.34
CA CYS A 68 -9.86 6.11 -15.52
C CYS A 68 -10.08 7.16 -16.61
N VAL A 69 -9.10 7.40 -17.47
CA VAL A 69 -9.18 8.43 -18.52
C VAL A 69 -10.31 8.13 -19.49
N GLY A 70 -11.31 9.03 -19.55
CA GLY A 70 -12.48 8.88 -20.42
C GLY A 70 -13.46 7.76 -20.03
N SER A 71 -13.27 7.13 -18.87
CA SER A 71 -14.15 6.06 -18.38
C SER A 71 -15.37 6.64 -17.65
N SER A 72 -16.53 6.02 -17.85
CA SER A 72 -17.76 6.24 -17.10
C SER A 72 -17.94 5.26 -15.92
N VAL A 73 -16.98 4.37 -15.69
CA VAL A 73 -17.00 3.41 -14.59
C VAL A 73 -16.71 4.13 -13.28
N ALA A 74 -17.48 3.85 -12.24
CA ALA A 74 -17.28 4.40 -10.90
C ALA A 74 -16.15 3.64 -10.17
N PRO A 75 -14.98 4.24 -9.89
CA PRO A 75 -13.79 3.52 -9.41
C PRO A 75 -13.77 3.26 -7.90
N ILE A 76 -14.59 3.97 -7.11
CA ILE A 76 -14.69 3.72 -5.67
C ILE A 76 -15.83 2.74 -5.45
N VAL A 77 -15.52 1.57 -4.87
CA VAL A 77 -16.47 0.48 -4.68
C VAL A 77 -16.45 0.00 -3.25
N LYS A 78 -17.62 -0.13 -2.62
CA LYS A 78 -17.80 -0.81 -1.33
C LYS A 78 -18.24 -2.25 -1.58
N PHE A 79 -17.53 -3.18 -0.99
CA PHE A 79 -17.97 -4.58 -0.88
C PHE A 79 -18.36 -4.87 0.56
N ASP A 80 -19.49 -5.54 0.76
CA ASP A 80 -19.91 -6.00 2.08
C ASP A 80 -19.09 -7.23 2.53
N ALA A 81 -19.31 -7.71 3.74
CA ALA A 81 -18.61 -8.87 4.31
C ALA A 81 -18.79 -10.16 3.49
N SER A 82 -19.85 -10.27 2.68
CA SER A 82 -20.08 -11.40 1.76
C SER A 82 -19.28 -11.27 0.46
N GLY A 83 -18.65 -10.11 0.23
CA GLY A 83 -17.93 -9.79 -1.00
C GLY A 83 -18.80 -9.24 -2.12
N LYS A 84 -20.08 -8.93 -1.87
CA LYS A 84 -20.98 -8.30 -2.84
C LYS A 84 -20.71 -6.81 -2.91
N ALA A 85 -20.57 -6.25 -4.11
CA ALA A 85 -20.53 -4.82 -4.33
C ALA A 85 -21.89 -4.20 -4.00
N VAL A 86 -21.91 -3.28 -3.01
CA VAL A 86 -23.14 -2.66 -2.50
C VAL A 86 -23.24 -1.18 -2.79
N LYS A 87 -22.11 -0.54 -3.14
CA LYS A 87 -22.05 0.89 -3.47
C LYS A 87 -20.89 1.16 -4.43
N SER A 88 -21.08 2.10 -5.36
CA SER A 88 -19.97 2.63 -6.16
C SER A 88 -20.24 4.07 -6.61
N PHE A 89 -19.17 4.89 -6.73
CA PHE A 89 -19.24 6.27 -7.17
C PHE A 89 -17.89 6.79 -7.70
N GLY A 90 -17.85 8.06 -8.13
CA GLY A 90 -16.64 8.74 -8.59
C GLY A 90 -16.35 8.59 -10.08
N ALA A 91 -17.36 8.17 -10.89
CA ALA A 91 -17.24 8.09 -12.34
C ALA A 91 -16.80 9.44 -12.95
N GLY A 92 -15.81 9.40 -13.85
CA GLY A 92 -15.31 10.58 -14.55
C GLY A 92 -14.48 11.56 -13.71
N MET A 93 -14.30 11.32 -12.40
CA MET A 93 -13.57 12.23 -11.51
C MET A 93 -12.05 12.13 -11.63
N PHE A 94 -11.51 10.94 -11.89
CA PHE A 94 -10.11 10.62 -11.67
C PHE A 94 -9.40 10.26 -12.97
N ILE A 95 -8.07 10.45 -12.97
CA ILE A 95 -7.15 9.95 -13.99
C ILE A 95 -6.57 8.61 -13.55
N ARG A 96 -5.89 8.59 -12.39
CA ARG A 96 -5.24 7.39 -11.86
C ARG A 96 -5.51 7.20 -10.37
N PRO A 97 -6.56 6.45 -10.04
CA PRO A 97 -6.82 5.99 -8.68
C PRO A 97 -5.58 5.38 -8.04
N HIS A 98 -5.22 5.84 -6.81
CA HIS A 98 -4.06 5.29 -6.12
C HIS A 98 -4.30 5.06 -4.62
N GLY A 99 -4.05 6.03 -3.74
CA GLY A 99 -4.25 5.89 -2.31
C GLY A 99 -5.72 5.95 -1.90
N ILE A 100 -6.11 5.15 -0.91
CA ILE A 100 -7.40 5.24 -0.23
C ILE A 100 -7.22 5.04 1.27
N HIS A 101 -7.90 5.85 2.07
CA HIS A 101 -7.90 5.77 3.52
C HIS A 101 -9.30 6.11 4.06
N MET A 102 -9.73 5.41 5.10
CA MET A 102 -10.95 5.71 5.84
C MET A 102 -10.58 6.45 7.13
N ASP A 103 -11.11 7.67 7.32
CA ASP A 103 -10.91 8.41 8.55
C ASP A 103 -11.88 7.93 9.67
N ARG A 104 -11.65 8.39 10.89
CA ARG A 104 -12.47 8.00 12.05
C ARG A 104 -13.92 8.47 12.00
N ASP A 105 -14.18 9.52 11.20
CA ASP A 105 -15.51 10.06 10.99
C ASP A 105 -16.27 9.31 9.88
N GLY A 106 -15.65 8.28 9.28
CA GLY A 106 -16.22 7.48 8.21
C GLY A 106 -16.15 8.14 6.84
N ASN A 107 -15.25 9.09 6.62
CA ASN A 107 -15.04 9.68 5.31
C ASN A 107 -13.88 8.98 4.59
N LEU A 108 -14.02 8.88 3.28
CA LEU A 108 -12.97 8.37 2.41
C LEU A 108 -12.02 9.48 1.99
N TRP A 109 -10.73 9.19 2.09
CA TRP A 109 -9.67 10.02 1.53
C TRP A 109 -9.01 9.27 0.39
N VAL A 110 -8.88 9.91 -0.77
CA VAL A 110 -8.32 9.28 -1.97
C VAL A 110 -7.33 10.19 -2.68
N THR A 111 -6.34 9.59 -3.36
CA THR A 111 -5.37 10.33 -4.17
C THR A 111 -5.55 10.03 -5.64
N ASP A 112 -5.52 11.07 -6.48
CA ASP A 112 -5.42 10.94 -7.94
C ASP A 112 -3.97 11.15 -8.37
N GLY A 113 -3.29 10.02 -8.62
CA GLY A 113 -1.83 9.92 -8.70
C GLY A 113 -1.21 10.39 -10.02
N GLU A 114 -1.98 10.82 -11.00
CA GLU A 114 -1.48 11.38 -12.28
C GLU A 114 -2.24 12.63 -12.66
N GLY A 115 -1.76 13.34 -13.67
CA GLY A 115 -2.38 14.51 -14.23
C GLY A 115 -2.30 14.55 -15.76
N PRO A 116 -2.49 15.73 -16.36
CA PRO A 116 -2.34 15.95 -17.79
C PRO A 116 -0.95 15.54 -18.30
N ASP A 117 -0.92 14.92 -19.46
CA ASP A 117 0.31 14.50 -20.16
C ASP A 117 0.57 15.32 -21.43
N GLY A 118 -0.27 16.31 -21.71
CA GLY A 118 -0.22 17.17 -22.90
C GLY A 118 -0.58 16.46 -24.20
N LYS A 119 -1.11 15.23 -24.13
CA LYS A 119 -1.45 14.39 -25.28
C LYS A 119 -2.94 14.05 -25.33
N ASP A 120 -3.53 13.73 -24.19
CA ASP A 120 -4.93 13.33 -24.09
C ASP A 120 -5.74 14.42 -23.35
N PRO A 121 -6.58 15.20 -24.08
CA PRO A 121 -7.36 16.29 -23.48
C PRO A 121 -8.39 15.82 -22.44
N ARG A 122 -8.71 14.53 -22.38
CA ARG A 122 -9.60 13.97 -21.35
C ARG A 122 -9.00 14.00 -19.94
N ARG A 123 -7.68 14.24 -19.85
CA ARG A 123 -6.91 14.42 -18.61
C ARG A 123 -6.93 15.87 -18.10
N ASP A 124 -7.27 16.83 -18.96
CA ASP A 124 -7.16 18.27 -18.64
C ASP A 124 -8.06 18.65 -17.46
N GLY A 125 -7.53 19.46 -16.56
CA GLY A 125 -8.23 19.92 -15.37
C GLY A 125 -8.50 18.86 -14.29
N LYS A 126 -7.77 17.72 -14.31
CA LYS A 126 -7.88 16.61 -13.34
C LYS A 126 -6.52 16.17 -12.85
N GLY A 127 -6.53 15.42 -11.75
CA GLY A 127 -5.35 14.76 -11.20
C GLY A 127 -4.45 15.64 -10.36
N HIS A 128 -3.42 15.03 -9.81
CA HIS A 128 -2.49 15.61 -8.83
C HIS A 128 -3.21 16.18 -7.59
N GLN A 129 -4.28 15.49 -7.14
CA GLN A 129 -5.12 15.96 -6.05
C GLN A 129 -5.36 14.87 -5.00
N VAL A 130 -5.74 15.32 -3.80
CA VAL A 130 -6.26 14.50 -2.72
C VAL A 130 -7.68 14.96 -2.41
N PHE A 131 -8.62 14.02 -2.29
CA PHE A 131 -10.02 14.32 -2.00
C PHE A 131 -10.44 13.69 -0.68
N LYS A 132 -11.22 14.44 0.13
CA LYS A 132 -12.07 13.91 1.18
C LYS A 132 -13.47 13.75 0.64
N LEU A 133 -14.04 12.56 0.75
CA LEU A 133 -15.35 12.21 0.21
C LEU A 133 -16.24 11.64 1.32
N SER A 134 -17.52 11.96 1.33
CA SER A 134 -18.48 11.19 2.11
C SER A 134 -18.64 9.78 1.51
N GLN A 135 -19.21 8.85 2.26
CA GLN A 135 -19.52 7.51 1.73
C GLN A 135 -20.61 7.54 0.63
N ASP A 136 -21.23 8.68 0.38
CA ASP A 136 -22.17 8.88 -0.73
C ASP A 136 -21.54 9.60 -1.93
N GLY A 137 -20.22 9.82 -1.90
CA GLY A 137 -19.45 10.39 -2.99
C GLY A 137 -19.46 11.92 -3.05
N LYS A 138 -20.01 12.62 -2.04
CA LYS A 138 -19.92 14.08 -1.97
C LYS A 138 -18.48 14.50 -1.63
N ILE A 139 -17.92 15.43 -2.41
CA ILE A 139 -16.63 16.05 -2.10
C ILE A 139 -16.79 16.96 -0.89
N LEU A 140 -16.04 16.68 0.17
CA LEU A 140 -16.02 17.44 1.41
C LEU A 140 -14.81 18.36 1.50
N MET A 141 -13.67 17.95 0.89
CA MET A 141 -12.45 18.74 0.81
C MET A 141 -11.63 18.30 -0.41
N THR A 142 -10.86 19.23 -0.96
CA THR A 142 -9.89 18.97 -2.01
C THR A 142 -8.57 19.63 -1.64
N LEU A 143 -7.47 18.90 -1.71
CA LEU A 143 -6.11 19.40 -1.61
C LEU A 143 -5.42 19.29 -2.97
N GLY A 144 -4.57 20.23 -3.30
CA GLY A 144 -3.91 20.33 -4.60
C GLY A 144 -4.72 21.09 -5.65
N LYS A 145 -4.05 21.48 -6.73
CA LYS A 145 -4.65 22.17 -7.89
C LYS A 145 -4.90 21.18 -9.01
N ALA A 146 -6.14 21.11 -9.47
CA ALA A 146 -6.56 20.18 -10.53
C ALA A 146 -5.69 20.31 -11.79
N GLY A 147 -5.04 19.21 -12.17
CA GLY A 147 -4.20 19.13 -13.35
C GLY A 147 -2.85 19.84 -13.24
N VAL A 148 -2.47 20.36 -12.08
CA VAL A 148 -1.23 21.13 -11.90
C VAL A 148 -0.23 20.30 -11.08
N ALA A 149 0.81 19.78 -11.75
CA ALA A 149 1.95 19.17 -11.09
C ALA A 149 2.86 20.24 -10.49
N GLY A 150 3.35 20.03 -9.26
CA GLY A 150 4.30 20.96 -8.65
C GLY A 150 4.82 20.56 -7.28
N GLY A 151 5.89 21.22 -6.84
CA GLY A 151 6.51 21.09 -5.52
C GLY A 151 6.11 22.19 -4.52
N GLY A 152 5.13 23.04 -4.88
CA GLY A 152 4.64 24.13 -4.03
C GLY A 152 3.80 23.65 -2.83
N PRO A 153 3.37 24.59 -1.97
CA PRO A 153 2.60 24.28 -0.77
C PRO A 153 1.17 23.80 -1.07
N ASP A 154 0.64 24.11 -2.23
CA ASP A 154 -0.72 23.88 -2.71
C ASP A 154 -0.79 23.03 -3.98
N THR A 155 0.30 22.34 -4.32
CA THR A 155 0.39 21.45 -5.48
C THR A 155 1.02 20.13 -5.08
N PHE A 156 0.70 19.05 -5.82
CA PHE A 156 1.34 17.75 -5.75
C PHE A 156 1.93 17.36 -7.10
N ASN A 157 2.83 16.39 -7.11
CA ASN A 157 3.26 15.74 -8.32
C ASN A 157 3.27 14.23 -8.10
N MET A 158 2.17 13.58 -8.49
CA MET A 158 1.87 12.17 -8.31
C MET A 158 1.68 11.76 -6.83
N PRO A 159 0.68 12.35 -6.10
CA PRO A 159 0.39 11.94 -4.73
C PRO A 159 -0.02 10.47 -4.70
N SER A 160 0.67 9.67 -3.90
CA SER A 160 0.52 8.21 -3.86
C SER A 160 -0.31 7.72 -2.68
N ALA A 161 -0.21 8.38 -1.53
CA ALA A 161 -0.87 7.93 -0.31
C ALA A 161 -1.43 9.10 0.52
N VAL A 162 -2.47 8.82 1.27
CA VAL A 162 -3.05 9.74 2.25
C VAL A 162 -3.40 8.97 3.52
N LEU A 163 -3.22 9.60 4.68
CA LEU A 163 -3.59 9.08 5.99
C LEU A 163 -4.07 10.23 6.87
N VAL A 164 -5.12 10.01 7.65
CA VAL A 164 -5.61 10.97 8.65
C VAL A 164 -5.32 10.43 10.04
N ALA A 165 -4.56 11.20 10.81
CA ALA A 165 -4.24 10.86 12.18
C ALA A 165 -5.47 11.01 13.11
N PRO A 166 -5.45 10.42 14.31
CA PRO A 166 -6.53 10.53 15.28
C PRO A 166 -6.93 11.94 15.70
N ASN A 167 -6.01 12.90 15.63
CA ASN A 167 -6.24 14.32 15.92
C ASN A 167 -6.80 15.11 14.71
N GLY A 168 -6.96 14.43 13.57
CA GLY A 168 -7.44 15.01 12.32
C GLY A 168 -6.35 15.56 11.40
N ASP A 169 -5.07 15.57 11.79
CA ASP A 169 -3.97 15.95 10.90
C ASP A 169 -3.90 14.99 9.70
N ILE A 170 -3.66 15.56 8.51
CA ILE A 170 -3.67 14.84 7.25
C ILE A 170 -2.22 14.70 6.77
N PHE A 171 -1.80 13.47 6.50
CA PHE A 171 -0.48 13.16 5.95
C PHE A 171 -0.62 12.71 4.50
N VAL A 172 0.19 13.26 3.60
CA VAL A 172 0.21 12.91 2.18
C VAL A 172 1.61 12.51 1.77
N GLY A 173 1.74 11.31 1.18
CA GLY A 173 2.93 10.90 0.45
C GLY A 173 2.83 11.43 -0.98
N ASP A 174 3.74 12.32 -1.37
CA ASP A 174 3.73 13.00 -2.67
C ASP A 174 4.93 12.57 -3.49
N GLY A 175 4.67 11.68 -4.43
CA GLY A 175 5.64 11.13 -5.36
C GLY A 175 5.41 9.65 -5.66
N HIS A 176 5.59 9.27 -6.94
CA HIS A 176 5.42 7.89 -7.42
C HIS A 176 6.54 7.50 -8.40
N GLY A 177 7.79 7.86 -8.07
CA GLY A 177 8.96 7.56 -8.87
C GLY A 177 9.17 8.51 -10.07
N GLY A 178 10.17 8.23 -10.88
CA GLY A 178 10.49 9.04 -12.05
C GLY A 178 10.82 10.50 -11.71
N ALA A 179 10.20 11.43 -12.42
CA ALA A 179 10.35 12.87 -12.23
C ALA A 179 9.31 13.48 -11.26
N SER A 180 8.58 12.64 -10.52
CA SER A 180 7.63 13.11 -9.51
C SER A 180 8.33 13.68 -8.28
N ASN A 181 7.55 14.27 -7.36
CA ASN A 181 8.08 14.63 -6.05
C ASN A 181 8.51 13.38 -5.27
N ALA A 182 9.19 13.57 -4.15
CA ALA A 182 9.56 12.51 -3.20
C ALA A 182 9.57 13.12 -1.79
N ARG A 183 8.37 13.43 -1.28
CA ARG A 183 8.22 14.18 -0.02
C ARG A 183 6.96 13.76 0.74
N MET A 184 6.94 14.10 2.00
CA MET A 184 5.77 14.03 2.86
C MET A 184 5.23 15.43 3.12
N LEU A 185 3.91 15.57 3.20
CA LEU A 185 3.24 16.78 3.63
C LEU A 185 2.31 16.48 4.80
N LYS A 186 2.25 17.41 5.74
CA LYS A 186 1.31 17.42 6.86
C LYS A 186 0.38 18.62 6.74
N PHE A 187 -0.91 18.40 6.77
CA PHE A 187 -1.93 19.44 6.80
C PHE A 187 -2.74 19.35 8.08
N SER A 188 -3.31 20.47 8.51
CA SER A 188 -4.31 20.48 9.57
C SER A 188 -5.61 19.81 9.08
N LYS A 189 -6.51 19.48 10.01
CA LYS A 189 -7.86 18.97 9.71
C LYS A 189 -8.67 19.86 8.75
N ASP A 190 -8.34 21.15 8.68
CA ASP A 190 -8.99 22.13 7.80
C ASP A 190 -8.24 22.31 6.46
N GLY A 191 -7.27 21.44 6.15
CA GLY A 191 -6.53 21.44 4.89
C GLY A 191 -5.46 22.52 4.76
N LYS A 192 -5.02 23.17 5.85
CA LYS A 192 -3.92 24.14 5.83
C LYS A 192 -2.59 23.40 5.97
N LEU A 193 -1.64 23.66 5.06
CA LEU A 193 -0.30 23.08 5.15
C LEU A 193 0.39 23.51 6.45
N ILE A 194 0.84 22.52 7.23
CA ILE A 194 1.60 22.71 8.47
C ILE A 194 3.09 22.55 8.16
N LYS A 195 3.46 21.45 7.44
CA LYS A 195 4.86 21.08 7.22
C LYS A 195 5.03 20.25 5.97
N THR A 196 6.20 20.33 5.38
CA THR A 196 6.71 19.38 4.37
C THR A 196 8.12 18.94 4.75
N TRP A 197 8.46 17.67 4.45
CA TRP A 197 9.80 17.13 4.65
C TRP A 197 10.15 16.06 3.63
N GLY A 198 11.43 15.75 3.52
CA GLY A 198 11.98 14.81 2.57
C GLY A 198 12.18 15.43 1.18
N LYS A 199 13.04 14.80 0.45
CA LYS A 199 13.38 15.06 -0.96
C LYS A 199 13.78 13.75 -1.60
N LYS A 200 14.00 13.75 -2.90
CA LYS A 200 14.50 12.57 -3.60
C LYS A 200 15.87 12.15 -3.09
N GLY A 201 15.97 10.89 -2.64
CA GLY A 201 17.20 10.34 -2.08
C GLY A 201 17.00 9.09 -1.25
N SER A 202 18.11 8.57 -0.70
CA SER A 202 18.16 7.35 0.12
C SER A 202 18.62 7.60 1.56
N ALA A 203 18.98 8.83 1.95
CA ALA A 203 19.32 9.16 3.33
C ALA A 203 18.10 9.00 4.25
N PRO A 204 18.28 8.85 5.57
CA PRO A 204 17.17 8.91 6.52
C PRO A 204 16.40 10.23 6.38
N GLY A 205 15.06 10.12 6.20
CA GLY A 205 14.19 11.28 5.97
C GLY A 205 14.04 11.69 4.50
N ASP A 206 14.88 11.20 3.59
CA ASP A 206 14.70 11.35 2.14
C ASP A 206 13.94 10.13 1.58
N PHE A 207 13.31 10.27 0.40
CA PHE A 207 12.47 9.24 -0.21
C PHE A 207 12.82 9.06 -1.69
N GLU A 208 12.57 7.86 -2.21
CA GLU A 208 12.49 7.68 -3.67
C GLU A 208 11.02 7.60 -4.11
N THR A 209 10.20 6.85 -3.36
CA THR A 209 8.77 6.75 -3.62
C THR A 209 8.03 6.52 -2.29
N PRO A 210 7.49 7.58 -1.65
CA PRO A 210 6.70 7.46 -0.42
C PRO A 210 5.31 6.90 -0.74
N HIS A 211 5.21 5.56 -0.96
CA HIS A 211 4.12 4.90 -1.66
C HIS A 211 2.89 4.59 -0.81
N SER A 212 3.07 4.34 0.48
CA SER A 212 1.98 3.98 1.40
C SER A 212 2.24 4.49 2.81
N LEU A 213 1.17 4.70 3.57
CA LEU A 213 1.20 5.26 4.91
C LEU A 213 0.38 4.41 5.87
N ALA A 214 0.89 4.24 7.09
CA ALA A 214 0.14 3.71 8.22
C ALA A 214 0.56 4.42 9.52
N MET A 215 -0.24 4.30 10.57
CA MET A 215 0.07 4.85 11.88
C MET A 215 -0.20 3.81 12.95
N ASP A 216 0.72 3.66 13.91
CA ASP A 216 0.55 2.75 15.03
C ASP A 216 -0.21 3.40 16.21
N SER A 217 -0.51 2.60 17.23
CA SER A 217 -1.23 3.06 18.44
C SER A 217 -0.48 4.14 19.24
N ARG A 218 0.83 4.29 19.01
CA ARG A 218 1.68 5.32 19.62
C ARG A 218 1.73 6.61 18.81
N GLY A 219 1.03 6.66 17.66
CA GLY A 219 1.02 7.81 16.76
C GLY A 219 2.28 7.94 15.91
N ARG A 220 3.10 6.87 15.79
CA ARG A 220 4.23 6.88 14.86
C ARG A 220 3.74 6.69 13.43
N LEU A 221 4.24 7.50 12.50
CA LEU A 221 3.93 7.44 11.08
C LEU A 221 4.92 6.50 10.38
N PHE A 222 4.39 5.47 9.74
CA PHE A 222 5.12 4.50 8.92
C PHE A 222 4.96 4.88 7.46
N VAL A 223 6.06 5.07 6.75
CA VAL A 223 6.09 5.44 5.34
C VAL A 223 6.78 4.34 4.55
N GLY A 224 6.05 3.73 3.63
CA GLY A 224 6.60 2.77 2.67
C GLY A 224 7.42 3.50 1.61
N ASP A 225 8.72 3.57 1.78
CA ASP A 225 9.68 4.14 0.83
C ASP A 225 10.10 3.04 -0.16
N ARG A 226 9.16 2.76 -1.09
CA ARG A 226 9.15 1.55 -1.91
C ARG A 226 10.43 1.34 -2.71
N GLU A 227 10.87 2.35 -3.46
CA GLU A 227 12.04 2.21 -4.33
C GLU A 227 13.36 2.10 -3.53
N ASN A 228 13.38 2.51 -2.26
CA ASN A 228 14.48 2.31 -1.33
C ASN A 228 14.37 0.98 -0.54
N ASN A 229 13.38 0.13 -0.82
CA ASN A 229 13.16 -1.17 -0.16
C ASN A 229 13.14 -1.06 1.37
N ARG A 230 12.42 -0.08 1.92
CA ARG A 230 12.36 0.17 3.35
C ARG A 230 11.05 0.79 3.80
N ILE A 231 10.72 0.61 5.06
CA ILE A 231 9.77 1.44 5.79
C ILE A 231 10.57 2.45 6.58
N GLN A 232 10.22 3.73 6.51
CA GLN A 232 10.75 4.74 7.41
C GLN A 232 9.69 5.10 8.45
N ILE A 233 10.11 5.35 9.69
CA ILE A 233 9.25 5.63 10.83
C ILE A 233 9.55 7.04 11.33
N PHE A 234 8.48 7.84 11.50
CA PHE A 234 8.56 9.22 11.95
C PHE A 234 7.63 9.46 13.14
N ASP A 235 7.89 10.50 13.91
CA ASP A 235 6.84 11.11 14.71
C ASP A 235 5.91 11.96 13.83
N GLN A 236 4.82 12.48 14.42
CA GLN A 236 3.85 13.27 13.67
C GLN A 236 4.37 14.66 13.26
N ASP A 237 5.52 15.07 13.75
CA ASP A 237 6.21 16.31 13.34
C ASP A 237 7.28 16.07 12.28
N GLY A 238 7.33 14.84 11.73
CA GLY A 238 8.24 14.46 10.67
C GLY A 238 9.69 14.28 11.11
N LYS A 239 9.94 14.09 12.41
CA LYS A 239 11.25 13.69 12.92
C LYS A 239 11.46 12.22 12.63
N PHE A 240 12.55 11.88 11.95
CA PHE A 240 12.96 10.49 11.70
C PHE A 240 13.25 9.78 13.03
N LEU A 241 12.66 8.60 13.21
CA LEU A 241 12.82 7.77 14.38
C LEU A 241 13.60 6.48 14.07
N ASP A 242 13.24 5.78 12.98
CA ASP A 242 13.82 4.49 12.62
C ASP A 242 13.56 4.14 11.15
N GLN A 243 14.23 3.09 10.66
CA GLN A 243 13.93 2.49 9.35
C GLN A 243 14.06 0.97 9.39
N TRP A 244 13.17 0.28 8.66
CA TRP A 244 13.11 -1.17 8.61
C TRP A 244 13.17 -1.68 7.17
N LYS A 245 14.07 -2.65 6.92
CA LYS A 245 14.28 -3.27 5.61
C LYS A 245 13.77 -4.70 5.53
N GLN A 246 13.45 -5.32 6.66
CA GLN A 246 13.07 -6.73 6.77
C GLN A 246 11.65 -7.04 6.27
N PHE A 247 10.90 -6.05 5.82
CA PHE A 247 9.53 -6.20 5.29
C PHE A 247 9.46 -6.22 3.76
N GLY A 248 10.60 -6.28 3.05
CA GLY A 248 10.65 -6.30 1.60
C GLY A 248 10.54 -4.90 0.97
N ARG A 249 9.86 -4.83 -0.17
CA ARG A 249 9.64 -3.61 -0.98
C ARG A 249 8.21 -3.09 -0.75
N PRO A 250 8.00 -2.19 0.24
CA PRO A 250 6.68 -1.87 0.78
C PRO A 250 5.83 -1.07 -0.23
N SER A 251 4.87 -1.73 -0.86
CA SER A 251 3.88 -1.10 -1.73
C SER A 251 2.64 -0.68 -0.97
N GLY A 252 2.09 -1.57 -0.15
CA GLY A 252 1.00 -1.30 0.77
C GLY A 252 1.41 -1.56 2.21
N ILE A 253 0.97 -0.72 3.14
CA ILE A 253 1.18 -0.91 4.57
C ILE A 253 -0.15 -0.77 5.29
N PHE A 254 -0.44 -1.71 6.18
CA PHE A 254 -1.57 -1.63 7.10
C PHE A 254 -1.10 -1.99 8.52
N ILE A 255 -1.56 -1.26 9.52
CA ILE A 255 -1.33 -1.57 10.94
C ILE A 255 -2.71 -1.72 11.58
N ASP A 256 -2.94 -2.87 12.22
CA ASP A 256 -4.19 -3.16 12.91
C ASP A 256 -4.20 -2.56 14.34
N ARG A 257 -5.35 -2.68 15.02
CA ARG A 257 -5.56 -2.19 16.39
C ARG A 257 -4.65 -2.83 17.45
N ASN A 258 -3.99 -3.94 17.13
CA ASN A 258 -3.06 -4.66 18.00
C ASN A 258 -1.60 -4.32 17.70
N ASP A 259 -1.34 -3.33 16.83
CA ASP A 259 -0.02 -2.98 16.29
C ASP A 259 0.62 -4.12 15.48
N MET A 260 -0.21 -4.98 14.85
CA MET A 260 0.29 -5.91 13.84
C MET A 260 0.45 -5.16 12.51
N LEU A 261 1.62 -5.32 11.92
CA LEU A 261 2.03 -4.69 10.67
C LEU A 261 1.91 -5.69 9.52
N TYR A 262 1.21 -5.28 8.47
CA TYR A 262 1.04 -6.03 7.23
C TYR A 262 1.60 -5.22 6.08
N VAL A 263 2.50 -5.82 5.31
CA VAL A 263 3.23 -5.13 4.23
C VAL A 263 3.08 -5.92 2.93
N ALA A 264 2.39 -5.33 1.97
CA ALA A 264 2.26 -5.87 0.62
C ALA A 264 3.50 -5.51 -0.20
N ASP A 265 4.05 -6.52 -0.88
CA ASP A 265 5.20 -6.40 -1.77
C ASP A 265 4.86 -7.03 -3.13
N HIS A 266 4.77 -6.21 -4.16
CA HIS A 266 4.39 -6.68 -5.50
C HIS A 266 5.56 -6.70 -6.48
N GLN A 267 6.75 -6.25 -6.10
CA GLN A 267 7.85 -6.02 -7.01
C GLN A 267 9.16 -6.72 -6.64
N SER A 268 9.28 -7.31 -5.42
CA SER A 268 10.51 -7.99 -5.06
C SER A 268 10.77 -9.19 -5.95
N ASP A 269 11.97 -9.25 -6.47
CA ASP A 269 12.54 -10.35 -7.24
C ASP A 269 14.08 -10.38 -7.07
N ALA A 270 14.74 -11.30 -7.76
CA ALA A 270 16.20 -11.45 -7.67
C ALA A 270 16.99 -10.22 -8.12
N LYS A 271 16.39 -9.30 -8.87
CA LYS A 271 17.02 -8.09 -9.40
C LYS A 271 16.68 -6.85 -8.58
N THR A 272 15.40 -6.65 -8.25
CA THR A 272 14.91 -5.42 -7.61
C THR A 272 15.10 -5.41 -6.11
N ASN A 273 14.94 -6.57 -5.44
CA ASN A 273 15.14 -6.72 -4.00
C ASN A 273 15.58 -8.15 -3.66
N PRO A 274 16.85 -8.51 -3.91
CA PRO A 274 17.35 -9.88 -3.73
C PRO A 274 17.11 -10.42 -2.32
N GLY A 275 16.65 -11.65 -2.23
CA GLY A 275 16.34 -12.33 -0.95
C GLY A 275 14.90 -12.16 -0.47
N PHE A 276 14.09 -11.32 -1.13
CA PHE A 276 12.67 -11.14 -0.86
C PHE A 276 11.80 -11.69 -1.99
N ARG A 277 10.53 -11.93 -1.69
CA ARG A 277 9.53 -12.45 -2.65
C ARG A 277 8.26 -11.61 -2.57
N LYS A 278 7.49 -11.60 -3.65
CA LYS A 278 6.15 -10.99 -3.71
C LYS A 278 5.21 -11.68 -2.73
N GLY A 279 4.37 -10.89 -2.08
CA GLY A 279 3.39 -11.37 -1.11
C GLY A 279 3.11 -10.36 0.00
N ILE A 280 2.64 -10.85 1.14
CA ILE A 280 2.34 -10.02 2.30
C ILE A 280 3.22 -10.47 3.48
N THR A 281 4.12 -9.60 3.90
CA THR A 281 4.92 -9.82 5.12
C THR A 281 4.14 -9.34 6.34
N ILE A 282 4.09 -10.17 7.38
CA ILE A 282 3.36 -9.90 8.63
C ILE A 282 4.36 -9.77 9.77
N GLY A 283 4.17 -8.79 10.64
CA GLY A 283 5.06 -8.55 11.77
C GLY A 283 4.45 -7.63 12.82
N SER A 284 5.30 -7.11 13.69
CA SER A 284 4.92 -6.22 14.77
C SER A 284 5.35 -4.78 14.46
N ALA A 285 4.41 -3.84 14.49
CA ALA A 285 4.73 -2.42 14.38
C ALA A 285 5.48 -1.90 15.61
N ARG A 286 5.51 -2.63 16.72
CA ARG A 286 6.16 -2.19 17.97
C ARG A 286 7.67 -2.24 17.89
N ASP A 287 8.21 -3.31 17.28
CA ASP A 287 9.63 -3.66 17.30
C ASP A 287 10.18 -4.17 15.94
N GLY A 288 9.34 -4.24 14.90
CA GLY A 288 9.74 -4.69 13.57
C GLY A 288 9.95 -6.19 13.42
N LYS A 289 9.58 -7.00 14.43
CA LYS A 289 9.73 -8.45 14.36
C LYS A 289 8.80 -9.05 13.31
N VAL A 290 9.36 -9.70 12.28
CA VAL A 290 8.58 -10.46 11.28
C VAL A 290 8.08 -11.76 11.91
N THR A 291 6.80 -12.05 11.75
CA THR A 291 6.11 -13.22 12.35
C THR A 291 5.46 -14.13 11.32
N GLY A 292 5.28 -13.67 10.07
CA GLY A 292 4.64 -14.47 9.04
C GLY A 292 4.83 -13.89 7.64
N PHE A 293 4.49 -14.70 6.64
CA PHE A 293 4.51 -14.33 5.25
C PHE A 293 3.42 -15.08 4.49
N ILE A 294 2.68 -14.39 3.65
CA ILE A 294 1.74 -14.97 2.69
C ILE A 294 2.37 -14.81 1.31
N LEU A 295 2.75 -15.91 0.68
CA LEU A 295 3.31 -15.91 -0.66
C LEU A 295 2.20 -15.55 -1.67
N ASP A 296 2.50 -14.72 -2.65
CA ASP A 296 1.66 -14.60 -3.84
C ASP A 296 2.11 -15.66 -4.86
N PRO A 297 1.33 -16.73 -5.06
CA PRO A 297 1.70 -17.82 -5.96
C PRO A 297 1.54 -17.45 -7.43
N ASP A 298 0.78 -16.40 -7.75
CA ASP A 298 0.56 -15.96 -9.11
C ASP A 298 1.80 -15.21 -9.63
N PRO A 299 2.48 -15.69 -10.69
CA PRO A 299 3.64 -14.98 -11.25
C PRO A 299 3.26 -13.59 -11.80
N ASN A 300 2.00 -13.39 -12.19
CA ASN A 300 1.45 -12.08 -12.56
C ASN A 300 0.84 -11.33 -11.37
N GLY A 301 0.80 -11.97 -10.21
CA GLY A 301 0.31 -11.39 -8.97
C GLY A 301 1.16 -10.19 -8.60
N SER A 302 0.50 -9.13 -8.17
CA SER A 302 1.13 -7.87 -7.78
C SER A 302 0.33 -7.27 -6.62
N GLN A 303 0.53 -7.87 -5.42
CA GLN A 303 -0.09 -7.40 -4.16
C GLN A 303 0.39 -6.00 -3.84
N GLU A 304 -0.34 -4.98 -4.29
CA GLU A 304 0.05 -3.59 -4.05
C GLU A 304 -0.56 -3.04 -2.78
N GLY A 305 -1.82 -3.38 -2.47
CA GLY A 305 -2.49 -2.96 -1.25
C GLY A 305 -2.81 -4.11 -0.31
N VAL A 306 -2.95 -3.79 0.97
CA VAL A 306 -3.35 -4.71 2.03
C VAL A 306 -4.21 -4.00 3.06
N ALA A 307 -5.26 -4.67 3.54
CA ALA A 307 -6.05 -4.25 4.70
C ALA A 307 -6.49 -5.48 5.50
N VAL A 308 -6.82 -5.29 6.79
CA VAL A 308 -7.22 -6.38 7.68
C VAL A 308 -8.46 -5.96 8.45
N ASP A 309 -9.49 -6.80 8.45
CA ASP A 309 -10.74 -6.56 9.16
C ASP A 309 -10.62 -6.83 10.67
N VAL A 310 -11.69 -6.53 11.41
CA VAL A 310 -11.71 -6.71 12.88
C VAL A 310 -11.60 -8.18 13.31
N ASN A 311 -11.84 -9.14 12.40
CA ASN A 311 -11.75 -10.58 12.62
C ASN A 311 -10.39 -11.16 12.25
N GLY A 312 -9.46 -10.32 11.74
CA GLY A 312 -8.15 -10.74 11.28
C GLY A 312 -8.14 -11.32 9.87
N THR A 313 -9.22 -11.14 9.10
CA THR A 313 -9.24 -11.48 7.66
C THR A 313 -8.40 -10.48 6.90
N ILE A 314 -7.47 -10.97 6.09
CA ILE A 314 -6.59 -10.13 5.28
C ILE A 314 -7.16 -10.00 3.88
N TYR A 315 -7.16 -8.79 3.36
CA TYR A 315 -7.55 -8.48 2.00
C TYR A 315 -6.35 -7.90 1.25
N GLY A 316 -6.13 -8.40 0.04
CA GLY A 316 -5.08 -7.92 -0.87
C GLY A 316 -5.66 -7.34 -2.14
N SER A 317 -5.08 -6.26 -2.64
CA SER A 317 -5.42 -5.68 -3.94
C SER A 317 -4.25 -5.75 -4.90
N LEU A 318 -4.53 -6.07 -6.15
CA LEU A 318 -3.52 -6.35 -7.15
C LEU A 318 -3.57 -5.31 -8.27
N THR A 319 -2.39 -4.83 -8.66
CA THR A 319 -2.23 -4.00 -9.87
C THR A 319 -1.96 -4.85 -11.09
N GLY A 320 -1.08 -5.83 -11.01
CA GLY A 320 -0.99 -6.89 -12.00
C GLY A 320 -2.09 -7.94 -11.78
N GLY A 321 -2.63 -8.53 -12.84
CA GLY A 321 -3.71 -9.50 -12.71
C GLY A 321 -5.10 -8.88 -12.41
N MET A 322 -5.17 -7.59 -12.02
CA MET A 322 -6.43 -6.85 -11.80
C MET A 322 -7.44 -7.64 -10.96
N ALA A 323 -7.07 -7.97 -9.73
CA ALA A 323 -7.87 -8.80 -8.84
C ALA A 323 -7.86 -8.29 -7.39
N LEU A 324 -8.80 -8.81 -6.61
CA LEU A 324 -8.85 -8.67 -5.15
C LEU A 324 -8.78 -10.06 -4.55
N LYS A 325 -8.01 -10.24 -3.48
CA LYS A 325 -7.87 -11.51 -2.79
C LYS A 325 -8.29 -11.39 -1.33
N LYS A 326 -8.83 -12.49 -0.79
CA LYS A 326 -9.16 -12.63 0.62
C LYS A 326 -8.37 -13.80 1.20
N TYR A 327 -7.76 -13.58 2.36
CA TYR A 327 -6.99 -14.59 3.07
C TYR A 327 -7.57 -14.80 4.46
N VAL A 328 -7.81 -16.05 4.82
CA VAL A 328 -8.29 -16.42 6.15
C VAL A 328 -7.28 -17.34 6.81
N LYS A 329 -7.06 -17.13 8.10
CA LYS A 329 -6.17 -17.98 8.91
C LYS A 329 -6.75 -19.39 8.97
N GLN A 330 -5.87 -20.41 8.82
CA GLN A 330 -6.24 -21.83 8.95
C GLN A 330 -6.20 -22.28 10.39
#